data_094cc1129db772e419eae7a7e894b339
#
_entry.id   094cc1129db772e419eae7a7e894b339
#
_cell.length_a   1.000
_cell.length_b   1.000
_cell.length_c   1.000
_cell.angle_alpha   90.00
_cell.angle_beta   90.00
_cell.angle_gamma   90.00
#
_symmetry.space_group_name_H-M   'P 1'
#
loop_
_entity.id
_entity.type
_entity.pdbx_description
1 polymer ?
#
loop_
_entity_poly.entity_id
_entity_poly.type
_entity_poly.pdbx_seq_one_letter_code
_entity_poly.pdbx_strand_id
1 'polypeptide(L)'
;DAERTALIQATYEFDKSCWQNSGVLLEHISTIEVARDLDLLRQLVGDRELHYLGYSYGTQIGATYAELFSQNTGRLVLDAAVNITDSDDVIQAMGFDLALGNFATWCAEQACALGASKQAVLDSITGLFDQLDGAPARAGTRILTQSLAVTGLAMMLYGGTDAWPTLAA
;
A
#
# COMPACT_ATOMS: atom_id res chain seq x y z
N ASP A 1 8.79 -5.97 25.54
CA ASP A 1 8.83 -6.63 24.26
C ASP A 1 9.98 -6.02 23.45
N ALA A 2 11.04 -6.85 23.24
CA ALA A 2 12.31 -6.38 22.68
C ALA A 2 12.18 -5.93 21.22
N GLU A 3 11.34 -6.62 20.42
CA GLU A 3 11.12 -6.29 18.99
C GLU A 3 10.41 -4.96 18.82
N ARG A 4 9.39 -4.70 19.64
CA ARG A 4 8.69 -3.42 19.64
C ARG A 4 9.65 -2.28 20.00
N THR A 5 10.52 -2.48 20.99
CA THR A 5 11.52 -1.48 21.39
C THR A 5 12.51 -1.23 20.25
N ALA A 6 12.98 -2.28 19.58
CA ALA A 6 13.89 -2.19 18.44
C ALA A 6 13.22 -1.45 17.25
N LEU A 7 11.95 -1.72 16.98
CA LEU A 7 11.19 -1.03 15.93
C LEU A 7 11.06 0.47 16.23
N ILE A 8 10.69 0.83 17.47
CA ILE A 8 10.58 2.23 17.89
C ILE A 8 11.92 2.95 17.75
N GLN A 9 13.02 2.30 18.17
CA GLN A 9 14.36 2.88 18.03
C GLN A 9 14.75 3.06 16.56
N ALA A 10 14.49 2.08 15.72
CA ALA A 10 14.78 2.16 14.28
C ALA A 10 13.97 3.27 13.59
N THR A 11 12.69 3.43 13.96
CA THR A 11 11.83 4.52 13.46
C THR A 11 12.37 5.89 13.88
N TYR A 12 12.81 6.03 15.12
CA TYR A 12 13.42 7.28 15.61
C TYR A 12 14.71 7.62 14.86
N GLU A 13 15.60 6.64 14.65
CA GLU A 13 16.85 6.87 13.90
C GLU A 13 16.58 7.19 12.42
N PHE A 14 15.56 6.58 11.81
CA PHE A 14 15.10 6.90 10.46
C PHE A 14 14.62 8.36 10.38
N ASP A 15 13.71 8.78 11.27
CA ASP A 15 13.21 10.15 11.34
C ASP A 15 14.34 11.17 11.51
N LYS A 16 15.24 10.93 12.45
CA LYS A 16 16.43 11.75 12.65
C LYS A 16 17.31 11.85 11.40
N SER A 17 17.49 10.74 10.69
CA SER A 17 18.24 10.71 9.43
C SER A 17 17.54 11.54 8.35
N CYS A 18 16.22 11.50 8.24
CA CYS A 18 15.44 12.33 7.33
C CYS A 18 15.68 13.82 7.62
N TRP A 19 15.59 14.23 8.88
CA TRP A 19 15.87 15.61 9.29
C TRP A 19 17.31 16.05 8.97
N GLN A 20 18.30 15.20 9.22
CA GLN A 20 19.70 15.50 8.96
C GLN A 20 20.01 15.65 7.47
N ASN A 21 19.33 14.89 6.60
CA ASN A 21 19.61 14.89 5.18
C ASN A 21 18.71 15.81 4.35
N SER A 22 17.47 16.05 4.80
CA SER A 22 16.48 16.83 4.05
C SER A 22 16.13 18.18 4.71
N GLY A 23 16.39 18.31 6.03
CA GLY A 23 16.22 19.57 6.75
C GLY A 23 14.84 20.20 6.54
N VAL A 24 14.84 21.47 6.22
CA VAL A 24 13.63 22.30 6.04
C VAL A 24 12.71 21.80 4.91
N LEU A 25 13.21 21.00 3.98
CA LEU A 25 12.37 20.42 2.91
C LEU A 25 11.24 19.56 3.48
N LEU A 26 11.45 18.91 4.64
CA LEU A 26 10.42 18.06 5.28
C LEU A 26 9.17 18.85 5.69
N GLU A 27 9.29 20.16 5.88
CA GLU A 27 8.16 21.03 6.20
C GLU A 27 7.27 21.33 4.97
N HIS A 28 7.75 20.99 3.75
CA HIS A 28 7.14 21.33 2.47
C HIS A 28 6.79 20.11 1.60
N ILE A 29 6.62 18.91 2.21
CA ILE A 29 6.29 17.68 1.47
C ILE A 29 4.87 17.17 1.72
N SER A 30 4.01 17.99 2.33
CA SER A 30 2.61 17.61 2.53
C SER A 30 1.84 17.56 1.21
N THR A 31 0.71 16.82 1.17
CA THR A 31 -0.17 16.79 0.00
C THR A 31 -0.65 18.19 -0.43
N ILE A 32 -0.85 19.08 0.54
CA ILE A 32 -1.21 20.48 0.26
C ILE A 32 -0.07 21.22 -0.47
N GLU A 33 1.17 21.03 -0.03
CA GLU A 33 2.32 21.63 -0.70
C GLU A 33 2.51 21.06 -2.11
N VAL A 34 2.35 19.75 -2.29
CA VAL A 34 2.38 19.11 -3.61
C VAL A 34 1.29 19.68 -4.54
N ALA A 35 0.07 19.91 -4.04
CA ALA A 35 -0.99 20.53 -4.83
C ALA A 35 -0.66 21.99 -5.22
N ARG A 36 0.03 22.74 -4.34
CA ARG A 36 0.52 24.09 -4.64
C ARG A 36 1.63 24.08 -5.71
N ASP A 37 2.53 23.12 -5.61
CA ASP A 37 3.58 22.91 -6.62
C ASP A 37 2.98 22.56 -7.99
N LEU A 38 1.91 21.76 -8.03
CA LEU A 38 1.18 21.48 -9.26
C LEU A 38 0.57 22.74 -9.88
N ASP A 39 0.00 23.64 -9.08
CA ASP A 39 -0.53 24.91 -9.62
C ASP A 39 0.60 25.82 -10.13
N LEU A 40 1.72 25.86 -9.44
CA LEU A 40 2.91 26.56 -9.93
C LEU A 40 3.41 25.95 -11.26
N LEU A 41 3.48 24.64 -11.36
CA LEU A 41 3.88 23.95 -12.59
C LEU A 41 2.91 24.27 -13.73
N ARG A 42 1.58 24.19 -13.50
CA ARG A 42 0.55 24.57 -14.46
C ARG A 42 0.78 25.98 -15.02
N GLN A 43 1.08 26.94 -14.13
CA GLN A 43 1.38 28.32 -14.51
C GLN A 43 2.66 28.43 -15.35
N LEU A 44 3.71 27.73 -14.97
CA LEU A 44 5.02 27.76 -15.67
C LEU A 44 4.93 27.18 -17.10
N VAL A 45 4.05 26.19 -17.33
CA VAL A 45 3.83 25.66 -18.67
C VAL A 45 2.78 26.46 -19.48
N GLY A 46 2.13 27.43 -18.85
CA GLY A 46 1.17 28.33 -19.50
C GLY A 46 -0.24 27.76 -19.63
N ASP A 47 -0.59 26.68 -18.90
CA ASP A 47 -1.90 26.08 -18.94
C ASP A 47 -2.93 26.89 -18.12
N ARG A 48 -4.10 27.12 -18.70
CA ARG A 48 -5.19 27.81 -18.02
C ARG A 48 -5.79 26.95 -16.89
N GLU A 49 -5.95 25.67 -17.14
CA GLU A 49 -6.57 24.71 -16.24
C GLU A 49 -5.69 23.48 -16.14
N LEU A 50 -5.62 22.86 -14.95
CA LEU A 50 -4.95 21.59 -14.76
C LEU A 50 -5.81 20.43 -15.29
N HIS A 51 -5.30 19.67 -16.25
CA HIS A 51 -5.83 18.36 -16.64
C HIS A 51 -4.98 17.29 -15.99
N TYR A 52 -5.58 16.40 -15.21
CA TYR A 52 -4.83 15.52 -14.32
C TYR A 52 -5.36 14.08 -14.36
N LEU A 53 -4.45 13.13 -14.36
CA LEU A 53 -4.73 11.71 -14.18
C LEU A 53 -3.99 11.24 -12.93
N GLY A 54 -4.74 10.81 -11.90
CA GLY A 54 -4.22 10.32 -10.65
C GLY A 54 -4.60 8.87 -10.39
N TYR A 55 -3.64 8.06 -9.95
CA TYR A 55 -3.84 6.71 -9.46
C TYR A 55 -3.56 6.64 -7.96
N SER A 56 -4.38 5.87 -7.19
CA SER A 56 -4.15 5.63 -5.77
C SER A 56 -3.93 6.96 -5.00
N TYR A 57 -2.79 7.16 -4.33
CA TYR A 57 -2.44 8.42 -3.67
C TYR A 57 -2.50 9.65 -4.60
N GLY A 58 -2.25 9.48 -5.90
CA GLY A 58 -2.43 10.56 -6.88
C GLY A 58 -3.87 11.09 -6.94
N THR A 59 -4.86 10.29 -6.57
CA THR A 59 -6.27 10.75 -6.48
C THR A 59 -6.48 11.70 -5.31
N GLN A 60 -5.78 11.49 -4.19
CA GLN A 60 -5.77 12.43 -3.07
C GLN A 60 -5.14 13.77 -3.45
N ILE A 61 -4.03 13.74 -4.21
CA ILE A 61 -3.41 14.97 -4.74
C ILE A 61 -4.38 15.72 -5.65
N GLY A 62 -5.01 15.01 -6.62
CA GLY A 62 -5.96 15.61 -7.54
C GLY A 62 -7.19 16.20 -6.86
N ALA A 63 -7.76 15.51 -5.87
CA ALA A 63 -8.88 15.99 -5.08
C ALA A 63 -8.50 17.22 -4.22
N THR A 64 -7.32 17.19 -3.58
CA THR A 64 -6.78 18.33 -2.82
C THR A 64 -6.54 19.55 -3.73
N TYR A 65 -6.03 19.31 -4.94
CA TYR A 65 -5.87 20.38 -5.93
C TYR A 65 -7.20 21.02 -6.31
N ALA A 66 -8.21 20.19 -6.60
CA ALA A 66 -9.55 20.68 -6.97
C ALA A 66 -10.19 21.52 -5.86
N GLU A 67 -9.98 21.15 -4.61
CA GLU A 67 -10.45 21.92 -3.44
C GLU A 67 -9.72 23.26 -3.31
N LEU A 68 -8.39 23.27 -3.43
CA LEU A 68 -7.57 24.47 -3.25
C LEU A 68 -7.63 25.42 -4.46
N PHE A 69 -7.76 24.89 -5.67
CA PHE A 69 -7.65 25.60 -6.93
C PHE A 69 -8.83 25.32 -7.86
N SER A 70 -10.05 25.37 -7.35
CA SER A 70 -11.26 25.02 -8.11
C SER A 70 -11.41 25.79 -9.42
N GLN A 71 -10.96 27.07 -9.47
CA GLN A 71 -11.02 27.93 -10.67
C GLN A 71 -9.97 27.52 -11.73
N ASN A 72 -8.95 26.80 -11.36
CA ASN A 72 -7.86 26.35 -12.22
C ASN A 72 -7.97 24.84 -12.53
N THR A 73 -9.05 24.19 -12.08
CA THR A 73 -9.28 22.77 -12.26
C THR A 73 -10.00 22.50 -13.58
N GLY A 74 -9.36 21.71 -14.44
CA GLY A 74 -9.93 21.22 -15.69
C GLY A 74 -10.50 19.81 -15.55
N ARG A 75 -10.07 18.88 -16.41
CA ARG A 75 -10.52 17.49 -16.40
C ARG A 75 -9.66 16.65 -15.47
N LEU A 76 -10.29 16.01 -14.49
CA LEU A 76 -9.64 15.08 -13.56
C LEU A 76 -10.14 13.66 -13.82
N VAL A 77 -9.21 12.72 -13.92
CA VAL A 77 -9.47 11.27 -13.89
C VAL A 77 -8.78 10.74 -12.64
N LEU A 78 -9.56 10.18 -11.72
CA LEU A 78 -9.09 9.69 -10.43
C LEU A 78 -9.41 8.20 -10.33
N ASP A 79 -8.39 7.37 -10.55
CA ASP A 79 -8.51 5.91 -10.56
C ASP A 79 -8.04 5.34 -9.23
N ALA A 80 -8.83 4.42 -8.62
CA ALA A 80 -8.66 3.93 -7.25
C ALA A 80 -8.69 5.09 -6.23
N ALA A 81 -9.82 5.85 -6.24
CA ALA A 81 -9.98 7.07 -5.46
C ALA A 81 -9.86 6.83 -3.95
N VAL A 82 -8.99 7.62 -3.32
CA VAL A 82 -8.81 7.67 -1.87
C VAL A 82 -9.80 8.67 -1.27
N ASN A 83 -10.43 8.32 -0.14
CA ASN A 83 -11.23 9.26 0.62
C ASN A 83 -10.31 10.29 1.31
N ILE A 84 -10.46 11.57 0.97
CA ILE A 84 -9.62 12.64 1.54
C ILE A 84 -10.14 13.18 2.87
N THR A 85 -11.34 12.77 3.28
CA THR A 85 -12.00 13.26 4.50
C THR A 85 -11.83 12.33 5.69
N ASP A 86 -11.33 11.10 5.47
CA ASP A 86 -11.17 10.08 6.49
C ASP A 86 -9.95 9.21 6.20
N SER A 87 -9.27 8.72 7.24
CA SER A 87 -8.18 7.75 7.10
C SER A 87 -8.74 6.34 7.09
N ASP A 88 -8.83 5.76 5.90
CA ASP A 88 -9.51 4.49 5.63
C ASP A 88 -8.62 3.25 5.79
N ASP A 89 -7.69 3.23 6.73
CA ASP A 89 -6.83 2.06 6.98
C ASP A 89 -7.63 0.79 7.29
N VAL A 90 -8.76 0.93 7.98
CA VAL A 90 -9.67 -0.20 8.29
C VAL A 90 -10.35 -0.72 7.03
N ILE A 91 -10.81 0.14 6.15
CA ILE A 91 -11.47 -0.25 4.88
C ILE A 91 -10.48 -0.98 3.97
N GLN A 92 -9.24 -0.51 3.91
CA GLN A 92 -8.19 -1.19 3.15
C GLN A 92 -7.90 -2.59 3.71
N ALA A 93 -7.79 -2.73 5.04
CA ALA A 93 -7.60 -4.02 5.69
C ALA A 93 -8.76 -4.99 5.42
N MET A 94 -10.01 -4.51 5.47
CA MET A 94 -11.20 -5.30 5.10
C MET A 94 -11.18 -5.73 3.63
N GLY A 95 -10.66 -4.87 2.73
CA GLY A 95 -10.47 -5.20 1.31
C GLY A 95 -9.48 -6.35 1.11
N PHE A 96 -8.36 -6.34 1.84
CA PHE A 96 -7.38 -7.44 1.83
C PHE A 96 -7.97 -8.74 2.41
N ASP A 97 -8.73 -8.66 3.51
CA ASP A 97 -9.40 -9.82 4.10
C ASP A 97 -10.39 -10.46 3.12
N LEU A 98 -11.20 -9.64 2.44
CA LEU A 98 -12.10 -10.11 1.39
C LEU A 98 -11.35 -10.76 0.22
N ALA A 99 -10.26 -10.13 -0.26
CA ALA A 99 -9.45 -10.64 -1.37
C ALA A 99 -8.79 -11.98 -0.99
N LEU A 100 -8.27 -12.10 0.23
CA LEU A 100 -7.70 -13.33 0.77
C LEU A 100 -8.77 -14.43 0.87
N GLY A 101 -9.96 -14.08 1.35
CA GLY A 101 -11.10 -15.01 1.43
C GLY A 101 -11.53 -15.54 0.06
N ASN A 102 -11.51 -14.69 -0.98
CA ASN A 102 -11.82 -15.06 -2.35
C ASN A 102 -10.71 -15.95 -2.94
N PHE A 103 -9.44 -15.60 -2.74
CA PHE A 103 -8.30 -16.45 -3.10
C PHE A 103 -8.39 -17.84 -2.46
N ALA A 104 -8.67 -17.91 -1.17
CA ALA A 104 -8.78 -19.19 -0.45
C ALA A 104 -9.90 -20.08 -0.99
N THR A 105 -11.04 -19.48 -1.39
CA THR A 105 -12.14 -20.20 -2.05
C THR A 105 -11.70 -20.74 -3.40
N TRP A 106 -11.13 -19.90 -4.24
CA TRP A 106 -10.62 -20.28 -5.56
C TRP A 106 -9.54 -21.38 -5.46
N CYS A 107 -8.59 -21.25 -4.54
CA CYS A 107 -7.52 -22.22 -4.33
C CYS A 107 -8.07 -23.61 -3.99
N ALA A 108 -9.06 -23.68 -3.09
CA ALA A 108 -9.73 -24.93 -2.74
C ALA A 108 -10.48 -25.56 -3.95
N GLU A 109 -11.13 -24.74 -4.77
CA GLU A 109 -11.82 -25.19 -5.98
C GLU A 109 -10.86 -25.71 -7.06
N GLN A 110 -9.65 -25.14 -7.13
CA GLN A 110 -8.58 -25.59 -8.05
C GLN A 110 -7.78 -26.77 -7.47
N ALA A 111 -8.14 -27.32 -6.30
CA ALA A 111 -7.40 -28.36 -5.60
C ALA A 111 -5.91 -27.99 -5.38
N CYS A 112 -5.63 -26.74 -5.03
CA CYS A 112 -4.25 -26.27 -4.79
C CYS A 112 -3.66 -26.96 -3.54
N ALA A 113 -2.31 -26.93 -3.41
CA ALA A 113 -1.60 -27.63 -2.34
C ALA A 113 -1.88 -27.09 -0.93
N LEU A 114 -2.44 -25.86 -0.80
CA LEU A 114 -2.67 -25.22 0.49
C LEU A 114 -3.87 -25.81 1.26
N GLY A 115 -4.84 -26.41 0.59
CA GLY A 115 -5.96 -27.07 1.31
C GLY A 115 -7.18 -27.36 0.44
N ALA A 116 -8.01 -28.30 0.90
CA ALA A 116 -9.20 -28.76 0.19
C ALA A 116 -10.48 -27.94 0.52
N SER A 117 -10.38 -26.92 1.36
CA SER A 117 -11.47 -26.01 1.69
C SER A 117 -10.92 -24.60 1.96
N LYS A 118 -11.81 -23.59 1.84
CA LYS A 118 -11.45 -22.22 2.17
C LYS A 118 -10.75 -22.11 3.52
N GLN A 119 -11.32 -22.75 4.55
CA GLN A 119 -10.75 -22.70 5.90
C GLN A 119 -9.38 -23.36 5.97
N ALA A 120 -9.20 -24.53 5.32
CA ALA A 120 -7.90 -25.22 5.31
C ALA A 120 -6.80 -24.38 4.61
N VAL A 121 -7.15 -23.63 3.57
CA VAL A 121 -6.21 -22.70 2.90
C VAL A 121 -5.83 -21.56 3.84
N LEU A 122 -6.82 -20.95 4.52
CA LEU A 122 -6.55 -19.87 5.48
C LEU A 122 -5.70 -20.36 6.66
N ASP A 123 -6.01 -21.56 7.19
CA ASP A 123 -5.24 -22.18 8.28
C ASP A 123 -3.77 -22.46 7.85
N SER A 124 -3.56 -22.89 6.60
CA SER A 124 -2.22 -23.11 6.06
C SER A 124 -1.42 -21.82 5.97
N ILE A 125 -2.04 -20.73 5.52
CA ILE A 125 -1.40 -19.40 5.46
C ILE A 125 -1.08 -18.89 6.87
N THR A 126 -2.02 -18.99 7.80
CA THR A 126 -1.82 -18.61 9.20
C THR A 126 -0.69 -19.43 9.83
N GLY A 127 -0.70 -20.75 9.61
CA GLY A 127 0.35 -21.64 10.12
C GLY A 127 1.74 -21.31 9.57
N LEU A 128 1.85 -20.89 8.30
CA LEU A 128 3.10 -20.40 7.74
C LEU A 128 3.56 -19.11 8.45
N PHE A 129 2.66 -18.17 8.71
CA PHE A 129 3.00 -16.93 9.41
C PHE A 129 3.47 -17.20 10.85
N ASP A 130 2.78 -18.07 11.57
CA ASP A 130 3.16 -18.47 12.94
C ASP A 130 4.52 -19.17 12.96
N GLN A 131 4.78 -20.03 11.98
CA GLN A 131 6.09 -20.67 11.84
C GLN A 131 7.22 -19.67 11.57
N LEU A 132 6.97 -18.68 10.68
CA LEU A 132 7.95 -17.66 10.33
C LEU A 132 8.21 -16.67 11.46
N ASP A 133 7.21 -16.42 12.32
CA ASP A 133 7.35 -15.62 13.54
C ASP A 133 8.32 -16.29 14.52
N GLY A 134 8.15 -17.60 14.73
CA GLY A 134 9.04 -18.37 15.60
C GLY A 134 10.43 -18.64 15.02
N ALA A 135 10.54 -18.85 13.70
CA ALA A 135 11.80 -19.19 13.01
C ALA A 135 11.76 -18.74 11.54
N PRO A 136 12.42 -17.63 11.19
CA PRO A 136 12.53 -17.18 9.80
C PRO A 136 13.17 -18.26 8.90
N ALA A 137 12.65 -18.45 7.70
CA ALA A 137 13.06 -19.46 6.74
C ALA A 137 14.07 -18.94 5.71
N ARG A 138 14.83 -19.85 5.11
CA ARG A 138 15.68 -19.49 3.95
C ARG A 138 14.89 -19.62 2.65
N ALA A 139 14.91 -18.52 1.86
CA ALA A 139 14.39 -18.48 0.51
C ALA A 139 15.53 -18.14 -0.47
N GLY A 140 16.23 -19.17 -0.95
CA GLY A 140 17.45 -19.01 -1.73
C GLY A 140 18.56 -18.35 -0.90
N THR A 141 19.03 -17.17 -1.34
CA THR A 141 20.06 -16.38 -0.64
C THR A 141 19.48 -15.41 0.38
N ARG A 142 18.14 -15.27 0.46
CA ARG A 142 17.45 -14.33 1.33
C ARG A 142 16.87 -15.05 2.55
N ILE A 143 16.55 -14.27 3.57
CA ILE A 143 15.80 -14.72 4.74
C ILE A 143 14.34 -14.26 4.56
N LEU A 144 13.42 -15.20 4.66
CA LEU A 144 11.98 -14.94 4.67
C LEU A 144 11.53 -14.82 6.13
N THR A 145 11.14 -13.61 6.51
CA THR A 145 10.51 -13.32 7.81
C THR A 145 8.98 -13.31 7.65
N GLN A 146 8.26 -13.37 8.76
CA GLN A 146 6.81 -13.22 8.77
C GLN A 146 6.38 -11.91 8.07
N SER A 147 6.99 -10.75 8.39
CA SER A 147 6.70 -9.47 7.75
C SER A 147 6.86 -9.49 6.23
N LEU A 148 7.92 -10.14 5.73
CA LEU A 148 8.15 -10.28 4.29
C LEU A 148 7.10 -11.19 3.65
N ALA A 149 6.69 -12.26 4.32
CA ALA A 149 5.64 -13.16 3.84
C ALA A 149 4.26 -12.47 3.78
N VAL A 150 3.90 -11.71 4.82
CA VAL A 150 2.67 -10.89 4.85
C VAL A 150 2.69 -9.84 3.73
N THR A 151 3.81 -9.13 3.55
CA THR A 151 3.96 -8.15 2.47
C THR A 151 3.85 -8.82 1.09
N GLY A 152 4.48 -9.98 0.92
CA GLY A 152 4.39 -10.76 -0.32
C GLY A 152 2.97 -11.20 -0.63
N LEU A 153 2.23 -11.72 0.37
CA LEU A 153 0.82 -12.06 0.23
C LEU A 153 -0.01 -10.84 -0.22
N ALA A 154 0.12 -9.71 0.47
CA ALA A 154 -0.60 -8.48 0.14
C ALA A 154 -0.32 -8.03 -1.29
N MET A 155 0.96 -8.04 -1.71
CA MET A 155 1.36 -7.68 -3.08
C MET A 155 0.74 -8.61 -4.14
N MET A 156 0.65 -9.92 -3.86
CA MET A 156 0.02 -10.87 -4.78
C MET A 156 -1.51 -10.69 -4.84
N LEU A 157 -2.15 -10.30 -3.73
CA LEU A 157 -3.58 -10.00 -3.72
C LEU A 157 -3.92 -8.74 -4.56
N TYR A 158 -3.03 -7.75 -4.64
CA TYR A 158 -3.17 -6.62 -5.57
C TYR A 158 -3.19 -7.03 -7.04
N GLY A 159 -2.51 -8.11 -7.40
CA GLY A 159 -2.51 -8.65 -8.75
C GLY A 159 -3.82 -9.33 -9.18
N GLY A 160 -4.78 -9.44 -8.26
CA GLY A 160 -6.08 -10.06 -8.50
C GLY A 160 -5.96 -11.53 -8.96
N THR A 161 -6.95 -11.99 -9.71
CA THR A 161 -7.04 -13.40 -10.15
C THR A 161 -5.87 -13.84 -11.01
N ASP A 162 -5.19 -12.93 -11.70
CA ASP A 162 -4.03 -13.25 -12.56
C ASP A 162 -2.79 -13.66 -11.73
N ALA A 163 -2.68 -13.15 -10.51
CA ALA A 163 -1.58 -13.49 -9.61
C ALA A 163 -1.86 -14.75 -8.75
N TRP A 164 -3.12 -15.18 -8.64
CA TRP A 164 -3.50 -16.31 -7.77
C TRP A 164 -2.80 -17.64 -8.08
N PRO A 165 -2.58 -18.05 -9.36
CA PRO A 165 -1.81 -19.26 -9.63
C PRO A 165 -0.38 -19.22 -9.08
N THR A 166 0.25 -18.04 -9.12
CA THR A 166 1.61 -17.86 -8.55
C THR A 166 1.57 -17.86 -7.02
N LEU A 167 0.52 -17.29 -6.42
CA LEU A 167 0.34 -17.30 -4.96
C LEU A 167 0.06 -18.70 -4.42
N ALA A 168 -0.57 -19.58 -5.21
CA ALA A 168 -0.91 -20.94 -4.84
C ALA A 168 0.22 -21.96 -5.06
N ALA A 169 1.31 -21.59 -5.75
CA ALA A 169 2.46 -22.45 -6.10
C ALA A 169 3.50 -22.47 -4.99
#